data_a8c2bc8da89eff3cc8a8f01e0c157567
#
_entry.id   a8c2bc8da89eff3cc8a8f01e0c157567
#
_cell.length_a   1.000
_cell.length_b   1.000
_cell.length_c   1.000
_cell.angle_alpha   90.00
_cell.angle_beta   90.00
_cell.angle_gamma   90.00
#
_symmetry.space_group_name_H-M   'P 1'
#
loop_
_entity.id
_entity.type
_entity.pdbx_description
1 polymer ?
#
loop_
_entity_poly.entity_id
_entity_poly.type
_entity_poly.pdbx_seq_one_letter_code
_entity_poly.pdbx_strand_id
1 'polypeptide(L)'
;MRGLNYTFISAGRRAAPLIFVIAGTGAGHDGSSTLTLARAFHQAGMHVITMSSPTYSNFIVSASSNGVPGLPDDDSVDLYRAMQAAYEREKKRIKVSEFYVTGYSLGGMHAAFVGYQDSKQSYFNFKKILMINPPVNLFNSVQILDWLVTEVFPTREDFKVFYQNLMSQISDVYTENPRLKFNDEFLYALAATYPPGQLEMKGLIGLAFRFSATIMIFSSDRVTRWGCLVPPDA
;
A
#
# COMPACT_ATOMS: atom_id res chain seq x y z
N MET A 1 4.22 7.31 18.22
CA MET A 1 3.31 6.83 17.15
C MET A 1 1.82 6.99 17.55
N ARG A 2 1.42 8.18 17.94
CA ARG A 2 0.00 8.50 18.12
C ARG A 2 -0.58 8.73 16.72
N GLY A 3 -1.66 8.01 16.36
CA GLY A 3 -2.34 8.18 15.07
C GLY A 3 -1.98 7.19 13.96
N LEU A 4 -0.98 6.32 14.14
CA LEU A 4 -0.73 5.24 13.17
C LEU A 4 -1.83 4.18 13.29
N ASN A 5 -2.49 3.90 12.17
CA ASN A 5 -3.52 2.88 12.05
C ASN A 5 -2.93 1.57 11.49
N TYR A 6 -3.47 0.45 11.97
CA TYR A 6 -3.21 -0.90 11.47
C TYR A 6 -4.48 -1.73 11.59
N THR A 7 -4.59 -2.83 10.86
CA THR A 7 -5.66 -3.80 11.06
C THR A 7 -5.10 -5.03 11.77
N PHE A 8 -5.83 -5.52 12.78
CA PHE A 8 -5.49 -6.74 13.49
C PHE A 8 -6.62 -7.77 13.35
N ILE A 9 -6.27 -9.00 12.96
CA ILE A 9 -7.19 -10.13 12.83
C ILE A 9 -6.64 -11.29 13.66
N SER A 10 -7.43 -11.74 14.63
CA SER A 10 -7.04 -12.82 15.53
C SER A 10 -7.49 -14.19 15.03
N ALA A 11 -6.61 -15.16 15.00
CA ALA A 11 -6.96 -16.58 14.76
C ALA A 11 -7.55 -17.27 16.01
N GLY A 12 -7.85 -16.51 17.06
CA GLY A 12 -8.43 -17.03 18.29
C GLY A 12 -7.45 -17.11 19.47
N ARG A 13 -7.79 -17.89 20.51
CA ARG A 13 -7.04 -17.95 21.77
C ARG A 13 -5.94 -19.01 21.82
N ARG A 14 -5.90 -19.91 20.86
CA ARG A 14 -4.83 -20.92 20.75
C ARG A 14 -3.54 -20.28 20.23
N ALA A 15 -2.41 -20.89 20.52
CA ALA A 15 -1.14 -20.46 19.95
C ALA A 15 -1.17 -20.65 18.42
N ALA A 16 -0.88 -19.59 17.68
CA ALA A 16 -0.87 -19.58 16.23
C ALA A 16 0.26 -18.67 15.72
N PRO A 17 0.76 -18.87 14.49
CA PRO A 17 1.72 -17.95 13.88
C PRO A 17 1.11 -16.55 13.70
N LEU A 18 1.96 -15.52 13.78
CA LEU A 18 1.56 -14.15 13.43
C LEU A 18 2.30 -13.70 12.18
N ILE A 19 1.56 -13.20 11.21
CA ILE A 19 2.12 -12.61 10.00
C ILE A 19 1.82 -11.11 9.93
N PHE A 20 2.85 -10.34 9.64
CA PHE A 20 2.71 -8.94 9.24
C PHE A 20 2.55 -8.87 7.72
N VAL A 21 1.57 -8.09 7.25
CA VAL A 21 1.31 -7.84 5.83
C VAL A 21 1.53 -6.36 5.53
N ILE A 22 2.56 -6.05 4.75
CA ILE A 22 2.94 -4.68 4.41
C ILE A 22 2.28 -4.31 3.07
N ALA A 23 1.56 -3.20 3.05
CA ALA A 23 0.88 -2.68 1.87
C ALA A 23 1.87 -2.20 0.78
N GLY A 24 1.43 -2.22 -0.47
CA GLY A 24 2.18 -1.66 -1.61
C GLY A 24 2.15 -0.13 -1.66
N THR A 25 2.71 0.43 -2.74
CA THR A 25 2.84 1.88 -2.94
C THR A 25 1.52 2.62 -2.72
N GLY A 26 1.54 3.65 -1.85
CA GLY A 26 0.39 4.52 -1.59
C GLY A 26 -0.80 3.85 -0.89
N ALA A 27 -0.69 2.57 -0.50
CA ALA A 27 -1.81 1.83 0.09
C ALA A 27 -1.78 1.84 1.62
N GLY A 28 -2.99 1.90 2.21
CA GLY A 28 -3.21 1.78 3.64
C GLY A 28 -3.26 0.32 4.11
N HIS A 29 -3.26 0.15 5.43
CA HIS A 29 -3.41 -1.14 6.11
C HIS A 29 -4.74 -1.85 5.77
N ASP A 30 -5.75 -1.09 5.35
CA ASP A 30 -7.11 -1.51 5.00
C ASP A 30 -7.39 -1.53 3.49
N GLY A 31 -6.36 -1.32 2.66
CA GLY A 31 -6.47 -1.41 1.20
C GLY A 31 -6.85 -2.82 0.75
N SER A 32 -7.60 -2.93 -0.37
CA SER A 32 -8.20 -4.18 -0.86
C SER A 32 -7.19 -5.32 -1.01
N SER A 33 -6.07 -5.06 -1.68
CA SER A 33 -5.03 -6.07 -1.88
C SER A 33 -4.41 -6.52 -0.56
N THR A 34 -4.20 -5.59 0.37
CA THR A 34 -3.68 -5.87 1.71
C THR A 34 -4.66 -6.74 2.49
N LEU A 35 -5.95 -6.39 2.48
CA LEU A 35 -6.99 -7.17 3.16
C LEU A 35 -7.24 -8.54 2.50
N THR A 36 -7.06 -8.65 1.18
CA THR A 36 -7.15 -9.94 0.47
C THR A 36 -6.06 -10.89 0.96
N LEU A 37 -4.81 -10.43 1.05
CA LEU A 37 -3.72 -11.21 1.64
C LEU A 37 -4.00 -11.54 3.12
N ALA A 38 -4.47 -10.55 3.90
CA ALA A 38 -4.80 -10.75 5.30
C ALA A 38 -5.86 -11.84 5.50
N ARG A 39 -6.90 -11.86 4.69
CA ARG A 39 -7.94 -12.90 4.72
C ARG A 39 -7.36 -14.29 4.40
N ALA A 40 -6.51 -14.39 3.37
CA ALA A 40 -5.88 -15.65 2.99
C ALA A 40 -5.03 -16.24 4.14
N PHE A 41 -4.19 -15.42 4.76
CA PHE A 41 -3.38 -15.87 5.90
C PHE A 41 -4.21 -16.16 7.16
N HIS A 42 -5.26 -15.38 7.41
CA HIS A 42 -6.18 -15.67 8.50
C HIS A 42 -6.93 -17.00 8.29
N GLN A 43 -7.39 -17.28 7.06
CA GLN A 43 -8.00 -18.56 6.71
C GLN A 43 -7.02 -19.75 6.85
N ALA A 44 -5.71 -19.48 6.67
CA ALA A 44 -4.66 -20.46 6.97
C ALA A 44 -4.35 -20.62 8.47
N GLY A 45 -5.14 -19.97 9.35
CA GLY A 45 -5.02 -20.13 10.81
C GLY A 45 -3.99 -19.21 11.46
N MET A 46 -3.55 -18.14 10.81
CA MET A 46 -2.59 -17.18 11.33
C MET A 46 -3.27 -15.97 11.99
N HIS A 47 -2.68 -15.42 13.04
CA HIS A 47 -2.94 -14.03 13.42
C HIS A 47 -2.35 -13.11 12.35
N VAL A 48 -3.02 -12.01 12.04
CA VAL A 48 -2.57 -11.07 11.01
C VAL A 48 -2.55 -9.65 11.55
N ILE A 49 -1.46 -8.94 11.29
CA ILE A 49 -1.38 -7.49 11.45
C ILE A 49 -1.03 -6.90 10.09
N THR A 50 -1.90 -6.04 9.55
CA THR A 50 -1.61 -5.32 8.32
C THR A 50 -1.02 -3.95 8.64
N MET A 51 -0.02 -3.54 7.87
CA MET A 51 0.68 -2.27 8.00
C MET A 51 0.50 -1.44 6.73
N SER A 52 0.25 -0.16 6.90
CA SER A 52 0.28 0.79 5.78
C SER A 52 1.68 0.89 5.19
N SER A 53 1.76 1.16 3.89
CA SER A 53 3.02 1.48 3.22
C SER A 53 3.66 2.74 3.83
N PRO A 54 5.00 2.83 3.91
CA PRO A 54 5.70 4.08 4.23
C PRO A 54 5.34 5.24 3.30
N THR A 55 4.88 4.94 2.08
CA THR A 55 4.43 5.94 1.10
C THR A 55 2.97 6.39 1.28
N TYR A 56 2.25 5.82 2.25
CA TYR A 56 0.88 6.21 2.57
C TYR A 56 0.86 7.42 3.50
N SER A 57 0.00 8.41 3.22
CA SER A 57 -0.03 9.69 3.94
C SER A 57 -0.09 9.56 5.47
N ASN A 58 -0.94 8.65 5.99
CA ASN A 58 -1.02 8.44 7.45
C ASN A 58 0.29 7.92 8.02
N PHE A 59 1.02 7.06 7.30
CA PHE A 59 2.34 6.58 7.74
C PHE A 59 3.37 7.72 7.73
N ILE A 60 3.43 8.51 6.65
CA ILE A 60 4.33 9.66 6.53
C ILE A 60 4.17 10.60 7.73
N VAL A 61 2.92 10.94 8.06
CA VAL A 61 2.59 11.89 9.14
C VAL A 61 2.80 11.31 10.54
N SER A 62 2.54 10.00 10.73
CA SER A 62 2.42 9.40 12.07
C SER A 62 3.61 8.55 12.49
N ALA A 63 4.38 8.01 11.56
CA ALA A 63 5.40 7.00 11.82
C ALA A 63 6.75 7.27 11.15
N SER A 64 6.80 7.99 10.03
CA SER A 64 8.06 8.34 9.38
C SER A 64 8.91 9.25 10.29
N SER A 65 10.18 8.94 10.41
CA SER A 65 11.13 9.72 11.24
C SER A 65 11.65 10.96 10.53
N ASN A 66 11.71 10.94 9.20
CA ASN A 66 12.24 12.03 8.36
C ASN A 66 11.18 12.69 7.46
N GLY A 67 9.97 12.10 7.36
CA GLY A 67 8.90 12.58 6.47
C GLY A 67 9.17 12.36 4.98
N VAL A 68 10.23 11.61 4.62
CA VAL A 68 10.67 11.39 3.23
C VAL A 68 10.60 9.90 2.90
N PRO A 69 9.45 9.42 2.39
CA PRO A 69 9.29 8.02 2.00
C PRO A 69 10.05 7.70 0.70
N GLY A 70 10.42 6.44 0.55
CA GLY A 70 11.14 5.95 -0.63
C GLY A 70 12.64 5.76 -0.42
N LEU A 71 13.10 5.89 0.83
CA LEU A 71 14.41 5.50 1.30
C LEU A 71 14.29 4.16 2.03
N PRO A 72 14.55 3.00 1.37
CA PRO A 72 14.19 1.69 1.92
C PRO A 72 14.81 1.38 3.28
N ASP A 73 16.01 1.87 3.55
CA ASP A 73 16.68 1.67 4.83
C ASP A 73 15.93 2.41 5.95
N ASP A 74 15.62 3.69 5.76
CA ASP A 74 14.90 4.52 6.74
C ASP A 74 13.45 4.03 6.90
N ASP A 75 12.76 3.80 5.77
CA ASP A 75 11.41 3.27 5.74
C ASP A 75 11.29 1.95 6.51
N SER A 76 12.29 1.06 6.39
CA SER A 76 12.27 -0.23 7.08
C SER A 76 12.49 -0.12 8.58
N VAL A 77 13.30 0.84 9.03
CA VAL A 77 13.49 1.13 10.46
C VAL A 77 12.18 1.63 11.06
N ASP A 78 11.50 2.55 10.38
CA ASP A 78 10.22 3.09 10.82
C ASP A 78 9.11 2.04 10.81
N LEU A 79 9.03 1.20 9.76
CA LEU A 79 8.13 0.06 9.70
C LEU A 79 8.37 -0.93 10.83
N TYR A 80 9.61 -1.32 11.06
CA TYR A 80 9.97 -2.27 12.11
C TYR A 80 9.54 -1.77 13.48
N ARG A 81 9.80 -0.49 13.78
CA ARG A 81 9.34 0.17 15.01
C ARG A 81 7.81 0.22 15.11
N ALA A 82 7.13 0.48 13.99
CA ALA A 82 5.66 0.48 13.93
C ALA A 82 5.08 -0.92 14.17
N MET A 83 5.70 -1.96 13.60
CA MET A 83 5.32 -3.36 13.80
C MET A 83 5.51 -3.79 15.26
N GLN A 84 6.63 -3.40 15.89
CA GLN A 84 6.84 -3.64 17.34
C GLN A 84 5.73 -2.98 18.16
N ALA A 85 5.41 -1.71 17.89
CA ALA A 85 4.37 -0.97 18.60
C ALA A 85 2.97 -1.62 18.42
N ALA A 86 2.66 -2.09 17.21
CA ALA A 86 1.40 -2.80 16.93
C ALA A 86 1.34 -4.13 17.70
N TYR A 87 2.39 -4.93 17.64
CA TYR A 87 2.46 -6.20 18.38
C TYR A 87 2.35 -6.00 19.89
N GLU A 88 3.05 -5.03 20.46
CA GLU A 88 3.01 -4.74 21.89
C GLU A 88 1.58 -4.43 22.41
N ARG A 89 0.74 -3.81 21.56
CA ARG A 89 -0.67 -3.54 21.89
C ARG A 89 -1.52 -4.82 21.89
N GLU A 90 -1.23 -5.75 21.00
CA GLU A 90 -2.06 -6.94 20.77
C GLU A 90 -1.55 -8.20 21.52
N LYS A 91 -0.28 -8.26 21.92
CA LYS A 91 0.35 -9.47 22.50
C LYS A 91 -0.35 -10.04 23.74
N LYS A 92 -1.09 -9.20 24.48
CA LYS A 92 -1.87 -9.67 25.65
C LYS A 92 -3.15 -10.41 25.26
N ARG A 93 -3.59 -10.26 24.01
CA ARG A 93 -4.85 -10.81 23.48
C ARG A 93 -4.66 -12.12 22.71
N ILE A 94 -3.41 -12.43 22.33
CA ILE A 94 -3.06 -13.59 21.50
C ILE A 94 -1.86 -14.35 22.03
N LYS A 95 -1.71 -15.60 21.61
CA LYS A 95 -0.50 -16.39 21.81
C LYS A 95 0.16 -16.63 20.46
N VAL A 96 1.35 -16.09 20.29
CA VAL A 96 2.12 -16.23 19.05
C VAL A 96 3.10 -17.38 19.16
N SER A 97 3.08 -18.30 18.20
CA SER A 97 4.05 -19.40 18.11
C SER A 97 5.30 -19.02 17.30
N GLU A 98 5.12 -18.31 16.19
CA GLU A 98 6.20 -17.89 15.27
C GLU A 98 5.81 -16.61 14.59
N PHE A 99 6.80 -15.84 14.12
CA PHE A 99 6.58 -14.58 13.37
C PHE A 99 6.94 -14.74 11.91
N TYR A 100 6.15 -14.08 11.06
CA TYR A 100 6.31 -14.01 9.63
C TYR A 100 6.09 -12.57 9.14
N VAL A 101 6.67 -12.23 8.00
CA VAL A 101 6.43 -10.95 7.34
C VAL A 101 6.26 -11.17 5.84
N THR A 102 5.33 -10.45 5.26
CA THR A 102 5.06 -10.43 3.81
C THR A 102 4.66 -9.04 3.36
N GLY A 103 4.68 -8.86 2.07
CA GLY A 103 4.14 -7.70 1.39
C GLY A 103 4.12 -7.92 -0.11
N TYR A 104 3.36 -7.12 -0.82
CA TYR A 104 3.32 -7.16 -2.27
C TYR A 104 3.85 -5.84 -2.86
N SER A 105 4.39 -5.90 -4.09
CA SER A 105 4.98 -4.74 -4.76
C SER A 105 6.03 -4.07 -3.84
N LEU A 106 5.97 -2.76 -3.62
CA LEU A 106 6.84 -2.03 -2.70
C LEU A 106 6.83 -2.62 -1.28
N GLY A 107 5.68 -3.09 -0.79
CA GLY A 107 5.58 -3.78 0.50
C GLY A 107 6.39 -5.08 0.55
N GLY A 108 6.51 -5.79 -0.57
CA GLY A 108 7.39 -6.96 -0.68
C GLY A 108 8.87 -6.60 -0.54
N MET A 109 9.30 -5.50 -1.14
CA MET A 109 10.64 -4.96 -0.93
C MET A 109 10.86 -4.57 0.53
N HIS A 110 9.93 -3.83 1.13
CA HIS A 110 10.02 -3.45 2.54
C HIS A 110 10.05 -4.68 3.47
N ALA A 111 9.35 -5.77 3.13
CA ALA A 111 9.41 -7.01 3.92
C ALA A 111 10.85 -7.57 3.98
N ALA A 112 11.61 -7.50 2.88
CA ALA A 112 13.02 -7.91 2.88
C ALA A 112 13.88 -7.00 3.77
N PHE A 113 13.72 -5.68 3.66
CA PHE A 113 14.46 -4.72 4.48
C PHE A 113 14.09 -4.81 5.97
N VAL A 114 12.81 -5.02 6.29
CA VAL A 114 12.34 -5.28 7.67
C VAL A 114 12.96 -6.57 8.21
N GLY A 115 13.05 -7.64 7.39
CA GLY A 115 13.75 -8.85 7.76
C GLY A 115 15.24 -8.63 8.05
N TYR A 116 15.88 -7.75 7.29
CA TYR A 116 17.26 -7.33 7.56
C TYR A 116 17.38 -6.55 8.87
N GLN A 117 16.42 -5.67 9.19
CA GLN A 117 16.40 -5.00 10.51
C GLN A 117 16.23 -6.01 11.64
N ASP A 118 15.34 -6.98 11.46
CA ASP A 118 15.11 -8.02 12.47
C ASP A 118 16.34 -8.91 12.69
N SER A 119 17.13 -9.19 11.65
CA SER A 119 18.38 -9.94 11.77
C SER A 119 19.42 -9.26 12.69
N LYS A 120 19.33 -7.91 12.81
CA LYS A 120 20.20 -7.13 13.69
C LYS A 120 19.64 -7.02 15.11
N GLN A 121 18.32 -6.92 15.27
CA GLN A 121 17.67 -6.64 16.55
C GLN A 121 17.10 -7.88 17.25
N SER A 122 16.78 -8.93 16.46
CA SER A 122 16.27 -10.22 16.95
C SER A 122 15.00 -10.12 17.82
N TYR A 123 14.12 -9.14 17.54
CA TYR A 123 12.90 -8.96 18.33
C TYR A 123 11.81 -9.95 17.93
N PHE A 124 11.55 -10.09 16.61
CA PHE A 124 10.56 -11.02 16.08
C PHE A 124 11.17 -12.39 15.77
N ASN A 125 12.41 -12.43 15.30
CA ASN A 125 13.07 -13.62 14.77
C ASN A 125 12.23 -14.29 13.68
N PHE A 126 11.93 -13.52 12.60
CA PHE A 126 11.06 -13.98 11.52
C PHE A 126 11.48 -15.32 10.96
N LYS A 127 10.57 -16.28 11.01
CA LYS A 127 10.77 -17.64 10.48
C LYS A 127 10.93 -17.65 8.95
N LYS A 128 10.11 -16.87 8.27
CA LYS A 128 10.16 -16.67 6.80
C LYS A 128 9.71 -15.26 6.44
N ILE A 129 10.26 -14.80 5.32
CA ILE A 129 9.89 -13.54 4.66
C ILE A 129 9.37 -13.92 3.28
N LEU A 130 8.13 -13.53 2.96
CA LEU A 130 7.54 -13.76 1.66
C LEU A 130 7.41 -12.43 0.91
N MET A 131 8.16 -12.27 -0.16
CA MET A 131 8.11 -11.13 -1.05
C MET A 131 7.23 -11.46 -2.25
N ILE A 132 6.12 -10.73 -2.43
CA ILE A 132 5.21 -10.94 -3.54
C ILE A 132 5.45 -9.84 -4.57
N ASN A 133 6.03 -10.20 -5.71
CA ASN A 133 6.30 -9.33 -6.86
C ASN A 133 7.00 -7.99 -6.48
N PRO A 134 8.11 -8.02 -5.72
CA PRO A 134 8.80 -6.82 -5.27
C PRO A 134 9.56 -6.14 -6.42
N PRO A 135 9.71 -4.81 -6.41
CA PRO A 135 10.67 -4.16 -7.29
C PRO A 135 12.11 -4.53 -6.90
N VAL A 136 12.90 -4.95 -7.86
CA VAL A 136 14.35 -5.23 -7.66
C VAL A 136 15.16 -3.93 -7.68
N ASN A 137 14.72 -2.97 -8.50
CA ASN A 137 15.27 -1.63 -8.57
C ASN A 137 14.12 -0.63 -8.56
N LEU A 138 14.02 0.15 -7.49
CA LEU A 138 12.91 1.07 -7.29
C LEU A 138 12.87 2.16 -8.36
N PHE A 139 14.02 2.74 -8.71
CA PHE A 139 14.11 3.78 -9.72
C PHE A 139 13.62 3.29 -11.10
N ASN A 140 14.11 2.14 -11.55
CA ASN A 140 13.66 1.57 -12.82
C ASN A 140 12.17 1.23 -12.80
N SER A 141 11.66 0.71 -11.68
CA SER A 141 10.22 0.41 -11.54
C SER A 141 9.36 1.66 -11.61
N VAL A 142 9.79 2.74 -10.97
CA VAL A 142 9.12 4.06 -11.05
C VAL A 142 9.13 4.57 -12.48
N GLN A 143 10.26 4.51 -13.19
CA GLN A 143 10.35 4.94 -14.58
C GLN A 143 9.42 4.13 -15.50
N ILE A 144 9.35 2.81 -15.31
CA ILE A 144 8.44 1.95 -16.09
C ILE A 144 6.98 2.33 -15.83
N LEU A 145 6.58 2.51 -14.57
CA LEU A 145 5.22 2.87 -14.21
C LEU A 145 4.83 4.27 -14.74
N ASP A 146 5.76 5.22 -14.70
CA ASP A 146 5.55 6.55 -15.25
C ASP A 146 5.46 6.54 -16.77
N TRP A 147 6.30 5.73 -17.43
CA TRP A 147 6.29 5.57 -18.87
C TRP A 147 4.98 4.97 -19.42
N LEU A 148 4.30 4.11 -18.65
CA LEU A 148 2.99 3.56 -19.05
C LEU A 148 1.98 4.65 -19.40
N VAL A 149 2.02 5.79 -18.70
CA VAL A 149 1.11 6.92 -19.02
C VAL A 149 1.48 7.57 -20.34
N THR A 150 2.76 7.80 -20.58
CA THR A 150 3.22 8.48 -21.82
C THR A 150 3.15 7.55 -23.03
N GLU A 151 3.25 6.23 -22.83
CA GLU A 151 3.00 5.23 -23.87
C GLU A 151 1.54 5.23 -24.32
N VAL A 152 0.61 5.26 -23.37
CA VAL A 152 -0.83 5.14 -23.65
C VAL A 152 -1.45 6.50 -24.07
N PHE A 153 -0.94 7.58 -23.49
CA PHE A 153 -1.43 8.94 -23.71
C PHE A 153 -0.31 9.86 -24.19
N PRO A 154 0.19 9.68 -25.43
CA PRO A 154 1.29 10.48 -25.96
C PRO A 154 0.94 11.96 -26.08
N THR A 155 -0.35 12.29 -26.24
CA THR A 155 -0.82 13.66 -26.31
C THR A 155 -1.88 13.98 -25.25
N ARG A 156 -2.07 15.27 -25.00
CA ARG A 156 -3.14 15.74 -24.08
C ARG A 156 -4.54 15.35 -24.59
N GLU A 157 -4.73 15.29 -25.91
CA GLU A 157 -6.02 14.93 -26.50
C GLU A 157 -6.32 13.44 -26.30
N ASP A 158 -5.33 12.55 -26.44
CA ASP A 158 -5.50 11.12 -26.14
C ASP A 158 -5.95 10.90 -24.69
N PHE A 159 -5.33 11.61 -23.74
CA PHE A 159 -5.75 11.56 -22.34
C PHE A 159 -7.17 12.10 -22.15
N LYS A 160 -7.53 13.18 -22.81
CA LYS A 160 -8.86 13.78 -22.71
C LYS A 160 -9.95 12.83 -23.22
N VAL A 161 -9.73 12.19 -24.37
CA VAL A 161 -10.66 11.21 -24.94
C VAL A 161 -10.83 10.02 -23.97
N PHE A 162 -9.72 9.46 -23.46
CA PHE A 162 -9.76 8.40 -22.46
C PHE A 162 -10.56 8.81 -21.21
N TYR A 163 -10.27 9.99 -20.67
CA TYR A 163 -10.94 10.51 -19.48
C TYR A 163 -12.45 10.70 -19.70
N GLN A 164 -12.86 11.23 -20.84
CA GLN A 164 -14.27 11.41 -21.18
C GLN A 164 -14.99 10.05 -21.28
N ASN A 165 -14.39 9.07 -21.93
CA ASN A 165 -14.92 7.72 -22.02
C ASN A 165 -15.06 7.07 -20.65
N LEU A 166 -14.03 7.16 -19.81
CA LEU A 166 -14.05 6.63 -18.44
C LEU A 166 -15.15 7.30 -17.59
N MET A 167 -15.30 8.61 -17.68
CA MET A 167 -16.36 9.34 -16.97
C MET A 167 -17.76 8.95 -17.45
N SER A 168 -17.95 8.70 -18.75
CA SER A 168 -19.21 8.19 -19.29
C SER A 168 -19.53 6.81 -18.72
N GLN A 169 -18.57 5.86 -18.75
CA GLN A 169 -18.74 4.52 -18.22
C GLN A 169 -19.05 4.52 -16.72
N ILE A 170 -18.37 5.37 -15.95
CA ILE A 170 -18.65 5.58 -14.51
C ILE A 170 -20.07 6.08 -14.30
N SER A 171 -20.50 7.07 -15.11
CA SER A 171 -21.85 7.63 -15.04
C SER A 171 -22.92 6.58 -15.34
N ASP A 172 -22.70 5.75 -16.37
CA ASP A 172 -23.63 4.69 -16.76
C ASP A 172 -23.81 3.67 -15.64
N VAL A 173 -22.69 3.15 -15.10
CA VAL A 173 -22.72 2.18 -13.98
C VAL A 173 -23.38 2.78 -12.74
N TYR A 174 -23.11 4.06 -12.43
CA TYR A 174 -23.72 4.72 -11.30
C TYR A 174 -25.23 4.95 -11.49
N THR A 175 -25.64 5.29 -12.70
CA THR A 175 -27.06 5.51 -13.04
C THR A 175 -27.86 4.21 -12.94
N GLU A 176 -27.28 3.12 -13.41
CA GLU A 176 -27.91 1.78 -13.30
C GLU A 176 -27.95 1.25 -11.87
N ASN A 177 -26.95 1.62 -11.06
CA ASN A 177 -26.78 1.12 -9.70
C ASN A 177 -26.53 2.25 -8.68
N PRO A 178 -27.49 3.15 -8.43
CA PRO A 178 -27.28 4.36 -7.62
C PRO A 178 -27.03 4.07 -6.11
N ARG A 179 -27.14 2.81 -5.68
CA ARG A 179 -26.82 2.37 -4.31
C ARG A 179 -25.39 1.90 -4.13
N LEU A 180 -24.65 1.69 -5.22
CA LEU A 180 -23.25 1.32 -5.14
C LEU A 180 -22.44 2.50 -4.57
N LYS A 181 -21.63 2.21 -3.56
CA LYS A 181 -20.67 3.19 -3.05
C LYS A 181 -19.46 3.20 -3.98
N PHE A 182 -18.80 4.35 -4.12
CA PHE A 182 -17.52 4.47 -4.83
C PHE A 182 -16.41 3.76 -4.02
N ASN A 183 -16.40 2.44 -4.09
CA ASN A 183 -15.46 1.54 -3.43
C ASN A 183 -15.09 0.40 -4.41
N ASP A 184 -14.49 -0.66 -3.89
CA ASP A 184 -14.10 -1.83 -4.69
C ASP A 184 -15.27 -2.50 -5.42
N GLU A 185 -16.46 -2.55 -4.81
CA GLU A 185 -17.66 -3.13 -5.45
C GLU A 185 -18.04 -2.35 -6.70
N PHE A 186 -17.92 -1.02 -6.64
CA PHE A 186 -18.14 -0.16 -7.81
C PHE A 186 -17.10 -0.40 -8.89
N LEU A 187 -15.82 -0.52 -8.53
CA LEU A 187 -14.74 -0.82 -9.48
C LEU A 187 -14.91 -2.20 -10.13
N TYR A 188 -15.36 -3.20 -9.37
CA TYR A 188 -15.69 -4.51 -9.93
C TYR A 188 -16.87 -4.45 -10.88
N ALA A 189 -17.94 -3.72 -10.54
CA ALA A 189 -19.10 -3.53 -11.42
C ALA A 189 -18.70 -2.80 -12.70
N LEU A 190 -17.90 -1.75 -12.60
CA LEU A 190 -17.36 -1.01 -13.74
C LEU A 190 -16.54 -1.93 -14.66
N ALA A 191 -15.59 -2.68 -14.11
CA ALA A 191 -14.75 -3.59 -14.88
C ALA A 191 -15.53 -4.79 -15.47
N ALA A 192 -16.61 -5.21 -14.84
CA ALA A 192 -17.48 -6.26 -15.35
C ALA A 192 -18.34 -5.76 -16.52
N THR A 193 -18.82 -4.52 -16.44
CA THR A 193 -19.63 -3.90 -17.51
C THR A 193 -18.77 -3.42 -18.68
N TYR A 194 -17.62 -2.82 -18.37
CA TYR A 194 -16.65 -2.27 -19.31
C TYR A 194 -15.26 -2.85 -19.05
N PRO A 195 -15.00 -4.09 -19.48
CA PRO A 195 -13.69 -4.72 -19.24
C PRO A 195 -12.60 -3.94 -19.99
N PRO A 196 -11.61 -3.39 -19.28
CA PRO A 196 -10.57 -2.61 -19.91
C PRO A 196 -9.70 -3.47 -20.81
N GLY A 197 -9.39 -2.96 -21.99
CA GLY A 197 -8.41 -3.55 -22.88
C GLY A 197 -6.99 -3.50 -22.29
N GLN A 198 -6.06 -4.24 -22.90
CA GLN A 198 -4.68 -4.31 -22.39
C GLN A 198 -4.00 -2.94 -22.34
N LEU A 199 -4.24 -2.09 -23.33
CA LEU A 199 -3.68 -0.73 -23.41
C LEU A 199 -4.32 0.18 -22.33
N GLU A 200 -5.63 0.12 -22.18
CA GLU A 200 -6.35 0.87 -21.15
C GLU A 200 -5.91 0.47 -19.74
N MET A 201 -5.69 -0.82 -19.50
CA MET A 201 -5.17 -1.31 -18.22
C MET A 201 -3.78 -0.74 -17.93
N LYS A 202 -2.88 -0.69 -18.91
CA LYS A 202 -1.58 -0.03 -18.75
C LYS A 202 -1.73 1.45 -18.34
N GLY A 203 -2.61 2.18 -19.06
CA GLY A 203 -2.90 3.58 -18.75
C GLY A 203 -3.45 3.77 -17.32
N LEU A 204 -4.41 2.94 -16.92
CA LEU A 204 -4.98 2.96 -15.56
C LEU A 204 -3.92 2.68 -14.48
N ILE A 205 -3.04 1.70 -14.69
CA ILE A 205 -1.93 1.40 -13.76
C ILE A 205 -1.00 2.59 -13.63
N GLY A 206 -0.56 3.18 -14.74
CA GLY A 206 0.32 4.34 -14.73
C GLY A 206 -0.31 5.57 -14.07
N LEU A 207 -1.60 5.84 -14.35
CA LEU A 207 -2.35 6.93 -13.71
C LEU A 207 -2.51 6.72 -12.20
N ALA A 208 -2.86 5.50 -11.77
CA ALA A 208 -2.97 5.17 -10.35
C ALA A 208 -1.63 5.37 -9.63
N PHE A 209 -0.52 4.99 -10.28
CA PHE A 209 0.83 5.25 -9.76
C PHE A 209 1.11 6.74 -9.62
N ARG A 210 0.87 7.56 -10.66
CA ARG A 210 1.07 9.02 -10.61
C ARG A 210 0.22 9.69 -9.53
N PHE A 211 -1.01 9.24 -9.37
CA PHE A 211 -1.90 9.73 -8.31
C PHE A 211 -1.33 9.43 -6.92
N SER A 212 -0.90 8.20 -6.69
CA SER A 212 -0.27 7.79 -5.43
C SER A 212 1.02 8.57 -5.17
N ALA A 213 1.86 8.75 -6.19
CA ALA A 213 3.09 9.53 -6.09
C ALA A 213 2.82 10.99 -5.75
N THR A 214 1.80 11.61 -6.37
CA THR A 214 1.42 13.00 -6.08
C THR A 214 0.97 13.16 -4.63
N ILE A 215 0.12 12.27 -4.13
CA ILE A 215 -0.33 12.29 -2.72
C ILE A 215 0.85 12.10 -1.76
N MET A 216 1.76 11.19 -2.08
CA MET A 216 2.97 10.94 -1.30
C MET A 216 3.85 12.20 -1.23
N ILE A 217 4.16 12.82 -2.37
CA ILE A 217 4.98 14.03 -2.46
C ILE A 217 4.32 15.18 -1.70
N PHE A 218 3.01 15.39 -1.89
CA PHE A 218 2.25 16.40 -1.16
C PHE A 218 2.33 16.19 0.36
N SER A 219 2.12 14.95 0.82
CA SER A 219 2.17 14.61 2.25
C SER A 219 3.57 14.84 2.84
N SER A 220 4.61 14.43 2.11
CA SER A 220 6.01 14.64 2.47
C SER A 220 6.34 16.14 2.57
N ASP A 221 5.96 16.91 1.54
CA ASP A 221 6.22 18.35 1.50
C ASP A 221 5.55 19.11 2.65
N ARG A 222 4.31 18.72 3.02
CA ARG A 222 3.61 19.29 4.19
C ARG A 222 4.30 18.99 5.51
N VAL A 223 4.90 17.81 5.66
CA VAL A 223 5.59 17.40 6.88
C VAL A 223 6.99 18.04 6.97
N THR A 224 7.73 18.01 5.87
CA THR A 224 9.11 18.51 5.79
C THR A 224 9.20 20.02 5.64
N ARG A 225 8.14 20.66 5.11
CA ARG A 225 8.07 22.08 4.77
C ARG A 225 9.16 22.53 3.77
N TRP A 226 9.51 21.65 2.84
CA TRP A 226 10.51 21.97 1.81
C TRP A 226 10.00 22.94 0.74
N GLY A 227 8.68 23.10 0.61
CA GLY A 227 8.08 24.02 -0.35
C GLY A 227 8.15 23.55 -1.80
N CYS A 228 8.25 22.24 -2.02
CA CYS A 228 8.31 21.67 -3.37
C CYS A 228 6.99 21.82 -4.15
N LEU A 229 5.86 21.69 -3.45
CA LEU A 229 4.50 21.82 -4.01
C LEU A 229 3.67 22.88 -3.29
N VAL A 230 3.92 23.09 -2.02
CA VAL A 230 3.15 24.00 -1.17
C VAL A 230 4.13 25.00 -0.54
N PRO A 231 3.90 26.32 -0.71
CA PRO A 231 4.74 27.31 -0.06
C PRO A 231 4.86 27.03 1.44
N PRO A 232 6.04 27.22 2.05
CA PRO A 232 6.26 26.92 3.48
C PRO A 232 5.31 27.66 4.43
N ASP A 233 4.81 28.82 4.00
CA ASP A 233 3.94 29.72 4.78
C ASP A 233 2.46 29.57 4.44
N ALA A 234 2.06 28.57 3.66
CA ALA A 234 0.70 28.32 3.22
C ALA A 234 -0.08 27.39 4.16
#